data_0452f7129c84aaf045eb18165fb24c54
#
_entry.id   0452f7129c84aaf045eb18165fb24c54
#
_cell.length_a   1.000
_cell.length_b   1.000
_cell.length_c   1.000
_cell.angle_alpha   90.00
_cell.angle_beta   90.00
_cell.angle_gamma   90.00
#
_symmetry.space_group_name_H-M   'P 1'
#
loop_
_entity.id
_entity.type
_entity.pdbx_description
1 polymer ?
#
loop_
_entity_poly.entity_id
_entity_poly.type
_entity_poly.pdbx_seq_one_letter_code
_entity_poly.pdbx_strand_id
1 'polypeptide(L)'
;MTDASPPVEVLGAAWCADTARTLRCLRRLRVPAHAVDVDDHLDALEEVLQSTGGERRTPVVKIGTRVLVEPSNDALVLALEEAGALVPSTVHAFEHGQNVGDLDRLLRIAAAGLTLAGTRALPAPVRVPVRLAAVGLALTAAIGWCPVYDAKGRTSVGGPGDHPDEAEREPWLAPIRHPAASLEP
;
A
#
# COMPACT_ATOMS: atom_id res chain seq x y z
N MET A 1 22.02 18.03 -5.17
CA MET A 1 22.21 16.58 -5.34
C MET A 1 20.86 15.97 -4.99
N THR A 2 20.08 15.58 -5.98
CA THR A 2 18.82 14.85 -5.77
C THR A 2 19.20 13.45 -5.30
N ASP A 3 19.02 13.22 -4.02
CA ASP A 3 19.16 11.89 -3.41
C ASP A 3 18.01 11.03 -3.97
N ALA A 4 18.28 10.36 -5.08
CA ALA A 4 17.29 9.48 -5.68
C ALA A 4 17.21 8.25 -4.78
N SER A 5 16.03 8.02 -4.17
CA SER A 5 15.77 6.79 -3.43
C SER A 5 16.18 5.58 -4.27
N PRO A 6 16.78 4.55 -3.65
CA PRO A 6 17.20 3.36 -4.38
C PRO A 6 16.00 2.71 -5.08
N PRO A 7 16.20 2.16 -6.28
CA PRO A 7 15.13 1.46 -6.98
C PRO A 7 14.69 0.23 -6.17
N VAL A 8 13.39 0.03 -6.08
CA VAL A 8 12.79 -1.15 -5.45
C VAL A 8 12.11 -1.98 -6.53
N GLU A 9 12.46 -3.25 -6.59
CA GLU A 9 11.86 -4.22 -7.51
C GLU A 9 11.31 -5.42 -6.74
N VAL A 10 10.14 -5.89 -7.16
CA VAL A 10 9.45 -7.03 -6.54
C VAL A 10 9.23 -8.09 -7.61
N LEU A 11 9.98 -9.17 -7.52
CA LEU A 11 9.80 -10.36 -8.36
C LEU A 11 8.83 -11.30 -7.65
N GLY A 12 7.65 -11.47 -8.18
CA GLY A 12 6.59 -12.21 -7.49
C GLY A 12 5.62 -12.86 -8.45
N ALA A 13 4.65 -13.59 -7.93
CA ALA A 13 3.59 -14.21 -8.71
C ALA A 13 2.23 -13.60 -8.35
N ALA A 14 1.36 -13.40 -9.35
CA ALA A 14 0.04 -12.78 -9.17
C ALA A 14 -0.85 -13.53 -8.14
N TRP A 15 -0.70 -14.84 -8.04
CA TRP A 15 -1.45 -15.69 -7.11
C TRP A 15 -0.84 -15.73 -5.70
N CYS A 16 0.38 -15.25 -5.49
CA CYS A 16 1.08 -15.33 -4.21
C CYS A 16 0.55 -14.29 -3.22
N ALA A 17 0.00 -14.76 -2.10
CA ALA A 17 -0.52 -13.90 -1.05
C ALA A 17 0.57 -13.01 -0.42
N ASP A 18 1.81 -13.52 -0.31
CA ASP A 18 2.94 -12.77 0.23
C ASP A 18 3.42 -11.67 -0.73
N THR A 19 3.36 -11.92 -2.05
CA THR A 19 3.60 -10.89 -3.05
C THR A 19 2.58 -9.75 -2.90
N ALA A 20 1.30 -10.09 -2.82
CA ALA A 20 0.23 -9.11 -2.64
C ALA A 20 0.37 -8.34 -1.30
N ARG A 21 0.78 -9.02 -0.21
CA ARG A 21 1.08 -8.39 1.07
C ARG A 21 2.25 -7.41 0.97
N THR A 22 3.34 -7.83 0.35
CA THR A 22 4.54 -7.02 0.16
C THR A 22 4.26 -5.75 -0.65
N LEU A 23 3.53 -5.86 -1.75
CA LEU A 23 3.13 -4.71 -2.55
C LEU A 23 2.20 -3.75 -1.80
N ARG A 24 1.27 -4.28 -0.99
CA ARG A 24 0.44 -3.42 -0.12
C ARG A 24 1.28 -2.68 0.91
N CYS A 25 2.28 -3.34 1.49
CA CYS A 25 3.21 -2.72 2.44
C CYS A 25 3.98 -1.57 1.77
N LEU A 26 4.59 -1.80 0.61
CA LEU A 26 5.32 -0.78 -0.14
C LEU A 26 4.44 0.42 -0.51
N ARG A 27 3.21 0.17 -0.97
CA ARG A 27 2.25 1.26 -1.25
C ARG A 27 1.91 2.08 -0.01
N ARG A 28 1.65 1.43 1.14
CA ARG A 28 1.41 2.11 2.42
C ARG A 28 2.58 3.00 2.84
N LEU A 29 3.80 2.53 2.57
CA LEU A 29 5.04 3.25 2.87
C LEU A 29 5.40 4.31 1.84
N ARG A 30 4.60 4.51 0.79
CA ARG A 30 4.87 5.43 -0.34
C ARG A 30 6.15 5.12 -1.09
N VAL A 31 6.60 3.89 -1.05
CA VAL A 31 7.80 3.47 -1.76
C VAL A 31 7.39 2.99 -3.16
N PRO A 32 7.81 3.70 -4.21
CA PRO A 32 7.57 3.24 -5.57
C PRO A 32 8.33 1.94 -5.82
N ALA A 33 7.66 0.94 -6.33
CA ALA A 33 8.25 -0.34 -6.64
C ALA A 33 7.85 -0.80 -8.04
N HIS A 34 8.81 -1.39 -8.75
CA HIS A 34 8.57 -2.08 -10.01
C HIS A 34 8.23 -3.53 -9.71
N ALA A 35 7.00 -3.94 -10.04
CA ALA A 35 6.55 -5.31 -9.83
C ALA A 35 6.65 -6.10 -11.13
N VAL A 36 7.28 -7.28 -11.08
CA VAL A 36 7.45 -8.19 -12.21
C VAL A 36 6.82 -9.54 -11.86
N ASP A 37 5.91 -10.01 -12.72
CA ASP A 37 5.34 -11.34 -12.57
C ASP A 37 6.28 -12.39 -13.13
N VAL A 38 6.75 -13.29 -12.28
CA VAL A 38 7.69 -14.37 -12.64
C VAL A 38 7.06 -15.46 -13.50
N ASP A 39 5.73 -15.49 -13.62
CA ASP A 39 5.02 -16.41 -14.49
C ASP A 39 5.00 -15.91 -15.95
N ASP A 40 5.07 -14.61 -16.15
CA ASP A 40 5.08 -13.98 -17.45
C ASP A 40 6.51 -13.65 -17.96
N HIS A 41 7.52 -13.64 -17.04
CA HIS A 41 8.90 -13.24 -17.33
C HIS A 41 9.90 -14.31 -16.89
N LEU A 42 10.44 -15.06 -17.86
CA LEU A 42 11.39 -16.15 -17.59
C LEU A 42 12.72 -15.66 -17.00
N ASP A 43 13.18 -14.50 -17.39
CA ASP A 43 14.37 -13.84 -16.84
C ASP A 43 14.19 -13.51 -15.35
N ALA A 44 13.02 -13.00 -14.98
CA ALA A 44 12.68 -12.75 -13.58
C ALA A 44 12.57 -14.05 -12.76
N LEU A 45 12.02 -15.11 -13.36
CA LEU A 45 11.99 -16.42 -12.71
C LEU A 45 13.42 -16.97 -12.49
N GLU A 46 14.30 -16.85 -13.50
CA GLU A 46 15.69 -17.29 -13.37
C GLU A 46 16.41 -16.54 -12.26
N GLU A 47 16.17 -15.22 -12.13
CA GLU A 47 16.73 -14.40 -11.07
C GLU A 47 16.21 -14.82 -9.68
N VAL A 48 14.92 -15.16 -9.56
CA VAL A 48 14.36 -15.74 -8.33
C VAL A 48 15.07 -17.04 -7.99
N LEU A 49 15.23 -17.95 -8.93
CA LEU A 49 15.91 -19.23 -8.70
C LEU A 49 17.37 -19.04 -8.27
N GLN A 50 18.08 -18.10 -8.88
CA GLN A 50 19.46 -17.75 -8.49
C GLN A 50 19.51 -17.20 -7.06
N SER A 51 18.58 -16.32 -6.70
CA SER A 51 18.53 -15.69 -5.39
C SER A 51 18.12 -16.63 -4.25
N THR A 52 17.46 -17.74 -4.58
CA THR A 52 16.89 -18.69 -3.61
C THR A 52 17.57 -20.06 -3.58
N GLY A 53 18.68 -20.21 -4.31
CA GLY A 53 19.39 -21.50 -4.38
C GLY A 53 18.68 -22.55 -5.22
N GLY A 54 17.90 -22.15 -6.22
CA GLY A 54 17.18 -23.05 -7.14
C GLY A 54 15.73 -23.31 -6.74
N GLU A 55 15.23 -22.71 -5.66
CA GLU A 55 13.85 -22.84 -5.24
C GLU A 55 13.00 -21.66 -5.78
N ARG A 56 11.77 -21.98 -6.19
CA ARG A 56 10.82 -20.93 -6.58
C ARG A 56 10.14 -20.36 -5.33
N ARG A 57 10.76 -19.36 -4.72
CA ARG A 57 10.24 -18.65 -3.55
C ARG A 57 9.90 -17.21 -3.91
N THR A 58 8.68 -16.80 -3.63
CA THR A 58 8.17 -15.46 -3.95
C THR A 58 7.44 -14.83 -2.77
N PRO A 59 7.56 -13.50 -2.61
CA PRO A 59 8.31 -12.54 -3.45
C PRO A 59 9.81 -12.49 -3.12
N VAL A 60 10.61 -12.17 -4.14
CA VAL A 60 11.97 -11.66 -3.96
C VAL A 60 11.92 -10.14 -4.13
N VAL A 61 12.41 -9.41 -3.14
CA VAL A 61 12.42 -7.94 -3.14
C VAL A 61 13.85 -7.45 -3.23
N LYS A 62 14.13 -6.62 -4.23
CA LYS A 62 15.43 -5.98 -4.45
C LYS A 62 15.33 -4.50 -4.06
N ILE A 63 16.23 -4.04 -3.20
CA ILE A 63 16.33 -2.65 -2.76
C ILE A 63 17.76 -2.19 -3.05
N GLY A 64 17.96 -1.54 -4.19
CA GLY A 64 19.31 -1.29 -4.69
C GLY A 64 20.08 -2.60 -4.87
N THR A 65 21.11 -2.83 -4.07
CA THR A 65 21.94 -4.07 -4.10
C THR A 65 21.48 -5.14 -3.11
N ARG A 66 20.54 -4.84 -2.24
CA ARG A 66 20.06 -5.77 -1.23
C ARG A 66 18.92 -6.62 -1.78
N VAL A 67 18.99 -7.93 -1.51
CA VAL A 67 17.97 -8.90 -1.91
C VAL A 67 17.34 -9.52 -0.67
N LEU A 68 16.02 -9.54 -0.62
CA LEU A 68 15.22 -10.15 0.44
C LEU A 68 14.33 -11.23 -0.17
N VAL A 69 14.31 -12.40 0.41
CA VAL A 69 13.45 -13.52 0.00
C VAL A 69 12.31 -13.65 1.00
N GLU A 70 11.07 -13.58 0.52
CA GLU A 70 9.84 -13.68 1.35
C GLU A 70 9.90 -12.80 2.61
N PRO A 71 10.24 -11.49 2.50
CA PRO A 71 10.40 -10.66 3.67
C PRO A 71 9.10 -10.51 4.44
N SER A 72 9.18 -10.53 5.78
CA SER A 72 8.10 -10.02 6.61
C SER A 72 7.94 -8.52 6.41
N ASN A 73 6.81 -7.93 6.83
CA ASN A 73 6.65 -6.47 6.76
C ASN A 73 7.73 -5.75 7.56
N ASP A 74 8.08 -6.26 8.75
CA ASP A 74 9.11 -5.64 9.61
C ASP A 74 10.50 -5.71 8.97
N ALA A 75 10.87 -6.85 8.37
CA ALA A 75 12.13 -7.00 7.65
C ALA A 75 12.19 -6.08 6.42
N LEU A 76 11.08 -5.90 5.72
CA LEU A 76 10.96 -4.99 4.59
C LEU A 76 11.12 -3.53 5.02
N VAL A 77 10.40 -3.11 6.08
CA VAL A 77 10.49 -1.75 6.64
C VAL A 77 11.93 -1.44 7.06
N LEU A 78 12.56 -2.33 7.81
CA LEU A 78 13.95 -2.16 8.26
C LEU A 78 14.91 -2.02 7.07
N ALA A 79 14.77 -2.86 6.05
CA ALA A 79 15.63 -2.81 4.88
C ALA A 79 15.44 -1.52 4.06
N LEU A 80 14.22 -1.02 3.96
CA LEU A 80 13.91 0.26 3.30
C LEU A 80 14.43 1.46 4.10
N GLU A 81 14.35 1.40 5.44
CA GLU A 81 14.89 2.42 6.32
C GLU A 81 16.42 2.51 6.18
N GLU A 82 17.12 1.37 6.27
CA GLU A 82 18.57 1.29 6.08
C GLU A 82 19.02 1.77 4.69
N ALA A 83 18.19 1.57 3.68
CA ALA A 83 18.42 2.05 2.33
C ALA A 83 18.09 3.54 2.12
N GLY A 84 17.54 4.22 3.14
CA GLY A 84 17.10 5.62 3.02
C GLY A 84 15.88 5.82 2.12
N ALA A 85 15.10 4.77 1.87
CA ALA A 85 13.94 4.80 0.98
C ALA A 85 12.63 5.22 1.70
N LEU A 86 12.67 5.40 3.03
CA LEU A 86 11.49 5.70 3.83
C LEU A 86 11.38 7.17 4.21
N VAL A 87 10.14 7.65 4.23
CA VAL A 87 9.78 8.93 4.83
C VAL A 87 9.40 8.68 6.30
N PRO A 88 10.03 9.32 7.30
CA PRO A 88 9.80 9.04 8.73
C PRO A 88 8.33 9.13 9.16
N SER A 89 7.56 10.08 8.61
CA SER A 89 6.12 10.22 8.90
C SER A 89 5.31 9.02 8.43
N THR A 90 5.73 8.35 7.36
CA THR A 90 5.05 7.17 6.82
C THR A 90 5.33 5.93 7.66
N VAL A 91 6.56 5.78 8.15
CA VAL A 91 6.93 4.70 9.10
C VAL A 91 6.08 4.81 10.35
N HIS A 92 6.03 6.00 10.94
CA HIS A 92 5.22 6.25 12.15
C HIS A 92 3.72 5.91 11.93
N ALA A 93 3.15 6.30 10.79
CA ALA A 93 1.77 5.98 10.45
C ALA A 93 1.55 4.47 10.27
N PHE A 94 2.51 3.76 9.71
CA PHE A 94 2.46 2.30 9.52
C PHE A 94 2.51 1.55 10.86
N GLU A 95 3.44 1.92 11.75
CA GLU A 95 3.62 1.31 13.07
C GLU A 95 2.41 1.50 13.98
N HIS A 96 1.72 2.64 13.87
CA HIS A 96 0.55 2.95 14.70
C HIS A 96 -0.78 2.47 14.08
N GLY A 97 -0.75 1.67 13.03
CA GLY A 97 -1.94 1.12 12.39
C GLY A 97 -2.84 2.18 11.74
N GLN A 98 -2.32 3.36 11.44
CA GLN A 98 -3.07 4.43 10.78
C GLN A 98 -3.47 4.01 9.37
N ASN A 99 -4.70 4.36 8.97
CA ASN A 99 -5.21 4.15 7.62
C ASN A 99 -5.68 5.45 6.94
N VAL A 100 -5.50 6.60 7.60
CA VAL A 100 -5.82 7.94 7.08
C VAL A 100 -4.52 8.73 6.96
N GLY A 101 -4.11 9.03 5.72
CA GLY A 101 -2.90 9.79 5.41
C GLY A 101 -3.03 11.29 5.71
N ASP A 102 -1.90 11.98 5.77
CA ASP A 102 -1.83 13.39 6.20
C ASP A 102 -2.67 14.34 5.33
N LEU A 103 -2.66 14.18 4.02
CA LEU A 103 -3.48 15.00 3.13
C LEU A 103 -4.98 14.74 3.36
N ASP A 104 -5.39 13.47 3.49
CA ASP A 104 -6.77 13.10 3.78
C ASP A 104 -7.22 13.65 5.13
N ARG A 105 -6.36 13.59 6.15
CA ARG A 105 -6.61 14.20 7.48
C ARG A 105 -6.87 15.70 7.36
N LEU A 106 -6.02 16.42 6.62
CA LEU A 106 -6.19 17.85 6.40
C LEU A 106 -7.51 18.17 5.69
N LEU A 107 -7.83 17.43 4.62
CA LEU A 107 -9.07 17.59 3.87
C LEU A 107 -10.30 17.30 4.73
N ARG A 108 -10.26 16.27 5.59
CA ARG A 108 -11.33 15.94 6.54
C ARG A 108 -11.55 17.03 7.58
N ILE A 109 -10.46 17.60 8.12
CA ILE A 109 -10.56 18.71 9.08
C ILE A 109 -11.18 19.93 8.41
N ALA A 110 -10.73 20.27 7.22
CA ALA A 110 -11.30 21.39 6.45
C ALA A 110 -12.78 21.17 6.13
N ALA A 111 -13.14 19.98 5.62
CA ALA A 111 -14.53 19.62 5.32
C ALA A 111 -15.42 19.65 6.58
N ALA A 112 -14.94 19.11 7.69
CA ALA A 112 -15.66 19.13 8.97
C ALA A 112 -15.89 20.57 9.46
N GLY A 113 -14.86 21.42 9.39
CA GLY A 113 -14.96 22.82 9.78
C GLY A 113 -15.95 23.60 8.93
N LEU A 114 -15.89 23.46 7.61
CA LEU A 114 -16.83 24.11 6.68
C LEU A 114 -18.26 23.61 6.91
N THR A 115 -18.44 22.29 7.11
CA THR A 115 -19.74 21.71 7.40
C THR A 115 -20.33 22.26 8.70
N LEU A 116 -19.53 22.30 9.78
CA LEU A 116 -19.96 22.84 11.07
C LEU A 116 -20.36 24.32 10.96
N ALA A 117 -19.60 25.12 10.23
CA ALA A 117 -19.92 26.51 9.99
C ALA A 117 -21.24 26.68 9.22
N GLY A 118 -21.43 25.88 8.17
CA GLY A 118 -22.65 25.89 7.32
C GLY A 118 -23.91 25.40 8.02
N THR A 119 -23.79 24.59 9.11
CA THR A 119 -24.96 24.04 9.81
C THR A 119 -25.85 25.10 10.47
N ARG A 120 -25.37 26.34 10.63
CA ARG A 120 -26.17 27.43 11.22
C ARG A 120 -27.40 27.77 10.37
N ALA A 121 -27.32 27.56 9.06
CA ALA A 121 -28.40 27.81 8.11
C ALA A 121 -29.41 26.65 7.99
N LEU A 122 -29.13 25.49 8.62
CA LEU A 122 -29.97 24.31 8.50
C LEU A 122 -31.09 24.26 9.54
N PRO A 123 -32.28 23.72 9.20
CA PRO A 123 -33.34 23.46 10.16
C PRO A 123 -32.90 22.45 11.21
N ALA A 124 -33.47 22.57 12.44
CA ALA A 124 -33.04 21.81 13.61
C ALA A 124 -32.96 20.28 13.40
N PRO A 125 -33.93 19.59 12.74
CA PRO A 125 -33.88 18.14 12.57
C PRO A 125 -32.71 17.66 11.70
N VAL A 126 -32.24 18.48 10.75
CA VAL A 126 -31.11 18.17 9.86
C VAL A 126 -29.78 18.59 10.48
N ARG A 127 -29.79 19.65 11.27
CA ARG A 127 -28.57 20.21 11.88
C ARG A 127 -27.83 19.22 12.76
N VAL A 128 -28.55 18.46 13.59
CA VAL A 128 -27.94 17.53 14.56
C VAL A 128 -27.20 16.39 13.83
N PRO A 129 -27.83 15.60 12.92
CA PRO A 129 -27.12 14.52 12.26
C PRO A 129 -25.95 15.01 11.41
N VAL A 130 -26.06 16.17 10.77
CA VAL A 130 -24.97 16.75 9.97
C VAL A 130 -23.78 17.15 10.87
N ARG A 131 -24.03 17.71 12.05
CA ARG A 131 -22.98 18.01 13.04
C ARG A 131 -22.29 16.76 13.54
N LEU A 132 -23.05 15.73 13.87
CA LEU A 132 -22.49 14.45 14.30
C LEU A 132 -21.59 13.82 13.23
N ALA A 133 -22.01 13.87 11.96
CA ALA A 133 -21.19 13.40 10.86
C ALA A 133 -19.88 14.21 10.70
N ALA A 134 -19.97 15.55 10.82
CA ALA A 134 -18.79 16.41 10.76
C ALA A 134 -17.83 16.16 11.93
N VAL A 135 -18.34 15.96 13.14
CA VAL A 135 -17.54 15.58 14.31
C VAL A 135 -16.88 14.21 14.11
N GLY A 136 -17.63 13.22 13.62
CA GLY A 136 -17.08 11.91 13.28
C GLY A 136 -15.94 11.99 12.25
N LEU A 137 -16.11 12.83 11.22
CA LEU A 137 -15.07 13.07 10.23
C LEU A 137 -13.81 13.71 10.84
N ALA A 138 -13.98 14.70 11.72
CA ALA A 138 -12.86 15.33 12.43
C ALA A 138 -12.15 14.35 13.38
N LEU A 139 -12.89 13.49 14.07
CA LEU A 139 -12.31 12.47 14.95
C LEU A 139 -11.47 11.45 14.15
N THR A 140 -11.96 10.96 13.01
CA THR A 140 -11.16 10.04 12.16
C THR A 140 -9.90 10.71 11.64
N ALA A 141 -9.92 12.01 11.39
CA ALA A 141 -8.74 12.77 11.03
C ALA A 141 -7.76 12.95 12.20
N ALA A 142 -8.25 13.21 13.40
CA ALA A 142 -7.42 13.39 14.60
C ALA A 142 -6.72 12.08 14.99
N ILE A 143 -7.44 10.97 14.99
CA ILE A 143 -6.92 9.64 15.35
C ILE A 143 -6.03 9.08 14.24
N GLY A 144 -6.26 9.48 12.97
CA GLY A 144 -5.56 8.90 11.81
C GLY A 144 -6.09 7.53 11.39
N TRP A 145 -7.23 7.10 11.96
CA TRP A 145 -7.86 5.82 11.66
C TRP A 145 -9.35 6.00 11.33
N CYS A 146 -9.79 5.28 10.31
CA CYS A 146 -11.17 5.33 9.83
C CYS A 146 -11.74 3.91 9.74
N PRO A 147 -12.81 3.58 10.49
CA PRO A 147 -13.41 2.25 10.46
C PRO A 147 -13.98 1.85 9.10
N VAL A 148 -14.42 2.83 8.31
CA VAL A 148 -14.92 2.58 6.95
C VAL A 148 -13.78 2.20 6.01
N TYR A 149 -12.61 2.80 6.17
CA TYR A 149 -11.43 2.43 5.40
C TYR A 149 -10.94 1.03 5.79
N ASP A 150 -10.91 0.76 7.09
CA ASP A 150 -10.52 -0.55 7.63
C ASP A 150 -11.42 -1.67 7.11
N ALA A 151 -12.74 -1.51 7.23
CA ALA A 151 -13.72 -2.47 6.74
C ALA A 151 -13.64 -2.73 5.22
N LYS A 152 -13.17 -1.74 4.44
CA LYS A 152 -12.99 -1.87 2.99
C LYS A 152 -11.56 -2.27 2.58
N GLY A 153 -10.66 -2.51 3.54
CA GLY A 153 -9.25 -2.76 3.27
C GLY A 153 -8.53 -1.61 2.57
N ARG A 154 -9.02 -0.36 2.77
CA ARG A 154 -8.47 0.85 2.11
C ARG A 154 -7.58 1.62 3.07
N THR A 155 -6.65 2.38 2.50
CA THR A 155 -5.84 3.33 3.26
C THR A 155 -5.52 4.53 2.37
N SER A 156 -5.47 5.73 2.94
CA SER A 156 -4.92 6.91 2.27
C SER A 156 -3.49 7.22 2.74
N VAL A 157 -2.93 6.39 3.62
CA VAL A 157 -1.50 6.41 3.95
C VAL A 157 -0.75 5.89 2.73
N GLY A 158 -0.06 6.76 2.03
CA GLY A 158 0.60 6.40 0.78
C GLY A 158 0.24 7.31 -0.38
N GLY A 159 -0.79 8.13 -0.26
CA GLY A 159 -1.20 9.12 -1.25
C GLY A 159 -2.66 9.05 -1.67
N PRO A 160 -3.14 10.02 -2.44
CA PRO A 160 -4.49 10.07 -2.94
C PRO A 160 -4.69 9.02 -4.03
N GLY A 161 -4.93 7.81 -3.71
CA GLY A 161 -5.12 6.76 -4.68
C GLY A 161 -4.36 5.51 -4.33
N ASP A 162 -4.40 5.13 -3.08
CA ASP A 162 -4.02 3.78 -2.65
C ASP A 162 -4.91 2.69 -3.29
N HIS A 163 -5.49 3.07 -4.42
CA HIS A 163 -5.98 2.13 -5.40
C HIS A 163 -4.81 1.86 -6.34
N PRO A 164 -4.36 0.62 -6.50
CA PRO A 164 -3.56 0.30 -7.66
C PRO A 164 -4.33 0.83 -8.88
N ASP A 165 -3.66 1.59 -9.75
CA ASP A 165 -4.18 1.88 -11.07
C ASP A 165 -4.71 0.57 -11.67
N GLU A 166 -5.75 0.64 -12.51
CA GLU A 166 -6.27 -0.56 -13.17
C GLU A 166 -5.14 -1.33 -13.88
N ALA A 167 -4.16 -0.62 -14.43
CA ALA A 167 -2.95 -1.18 -15.01
C ALA A 167 -2.06 -1.93 -14.02
N GLU A 168 -2.01 -1.51 -12.75
CA GLU A 168 -1.31 -2.23 -11.67
C GLU A 168 -2.15 -3.36 -11.08
N ARG A 169 -3.48 -3.30 -11.25
CA ARG A 169 -4.40 -4.36 -10.82
C ARG A 169 -4.41 -5.55 -11.77
N GLU A 170 -4.25 -5.31 -13.05
CA GLU A 170 -4.43 -6.33 -14.08
C GLU A 170 -3.47 -7.52 -13.91
N PRO A 171 -2.16 -7.33 -13.69
CA PRO A 171 -1.25 -8.45 -13.43
C PRO A 171 -1.54 -9.20 -12.11
N TRP A 172 -2.03 -8.49 -11.09
CA TRP A 172 -2.22 -9.02 -9.73
C TRP A 172 -3.62 -9.56 -9.46
N LEU A 173 -4.56 -9.32 -10.37
CA LEU A 173 -5.91 -9.87 -10.40
C LEU A 173 -6.12 -10.80 -11.59
N ALA A 174 -5.10 -11.02 -12.41
CA ALA A 174 -5.15 -12.03 -13.45
C ALA A 174 -5.57 -13.38 -12.84
N PRO A 175 -6.47 -14.13 -13.49
CA PRO A 175 -6.87 -15.43 -13.01
C PRO A 175 -5.63 -16.28 -12.78
N ILE A 176 -5.62 -17.02 -11.66
CA ILE A 176 -4.53 -17.93 -11.30
C ILE A 176 -4.27 -18.81 -12.53
N ARG A 177 -3.16 -18.58 -13.20
CA ARG A 177 -2.71 -19.46 -14.26
C ARG A 177 -2.17 -20.72 -13.58
N HIS A 178 -2.96 -21.78 -13.60
CA HIS A 178 -2.48 -23.06 -13.12
C HIS A 178 -1.29 -23.51 -13.98
N PRO A 179 -0.14 -23.84 -13.36
CA PRO A 179 1.01 -24.37 -14.10
C PRO A 179 0.71 -25.70 -14.82
N ALA A 180 -0.45 -26.31 -14.53
CA ALA A 180 -0.92 -27.52 -15.20
C ALA A 180 -1.38 -27.31 -16.65
N ALA A 181 -1.63 -26.08 -17.09
CA ALA A 181 -2.03 -25.81 -18.49
C ALA A 181 -0.86 -25.90 -19.49
N SER A 182 0.37 -26.02 -19.02
CA SER A 182 1.58 -26.13 -19.84
C SER A 182 2.07 -27.58 -20.05
N LEU A 183 1.32 -28.59 -19.59
CA LEU A 183 1.70 -30.00 -19.66
C LEU A 183 0.76 -30.83 -20.55
N GLU A 184 0.06 -30.21 -21.48
CA GLU A 184 -0.57 -30.99 -22.53
C GLU A 184 0.41 -31.22 -23.69
N PRO A 185 0.58 -32.50 -24.12
CA PRO A 185 1.57 -32.94 -25.11
C PRO A 185 1.24 -32.48 -26.51
#